data_f5cc36a995b8a3430ba149e9d5190065
#
_entry.id   f5cc36a995b8a3430ba149e9d5190065
#
_cell.length_a   1.000
_cell.length_b   1.000
_cell.length_c   1.000
_cell.angle_alpha   90.00
_cell.angle_beta   90.00
_cell.angle_gamma   90.00
#
_symmetry.space_group_name_H-M   'P 1'
#
loop_
_entity.id
_entity.type
_entity.pdbx_description
1 polymer ?
#
loop_
_entity_poly.entity_id
_entity_poly.type
_entity_poly.pdbx_seq_one_letter_code
_entity_poly.pdbx_strand_id
1 'polypeptide(L)'
;LLSFLNDRLELARRLHDGPAQQLVALGLAIDELVADPNILPATRSALRNLRLTVIDTSKSLRSEIYSLRFLNFADLKSEIDKRLQGISVELNLPEIKINPEIEDALIRSLLEIVRNCQMHSKARHFTIDVISSDNGIEVKASDDGTGRILNHRRSLGLKSITEPIKEVGGSVTLDTSSSRSTYRIEIPNS
;
A
#
# COMPACT_ATOMS: atom_id res chain seq x y z
N LEU A 1 -8.82 -24.54 2.09
CA LEU A 1 -9.13 -23.09 2.06
C LEU A 1 -9.17 -22.49 3.47
N LEU A 2 -9.99 -23.03 4.39
CA LEU A 2 -10.09 -22.55 5.79
C LEU A 2 -8.76 -22.60 6.56
N SER A 3 -7.91 -23.60 6.32
CA SER A 3 -6.58 -23.72 6.92
C SER A 3 -5.69 -22.57 6.45
N PHE A 4 -5.63 -22.30 5.16
CA PHE A 4 -4.84 -21.23 4.57
C PHE A 4 -5.24 -19.82 5.09
N LEU A 5 -6.54 -19.60 5.28
CA LEU A 5 -7.07 -18.37 5.86
C LEU A 5 -6.64 -18.17 7.32
N ASN A 6 -6.72 -19.24 8.12
CA ASN A 6 -6.26 -19.19 9.50
C ASN A 6 -4.75 -18.93 9.59
N ASP A 7 -3.96 -19.52 8.71
CA ASP A 7 -2.51 -19.35 8.67
C ASP A 7 -2.15 -17.89 8.35
N ARG A 8 -2.85 -17.25 7.41
CA ARG A 8 -2.64 -15.83 7.06
C ARG A 8 -3.01 -14.88 8.21
N LEU A 9 -4.16 -15.12 8.86
CA LEU A 9 -4.60 -14.31 10.01
C LEU A 9 -3.65 -14.47 11.19
N GLU A 10 -3.16 -15.68 11.42
CA GLU A 10 -2.15 -15.94 12.46
C GLU A 10 -0.82 -15.27 12.14
N LEU A 11 -0.37 -15.32 10.90
CA LEU A 11 0.82 -14.61 10.45
C LEU A 11 0.65 -13.08 10.63
N ALA A 12 -0.49 -12.52 10.24
CA ALA A 12 -0.78 -11.11 10.45
C ALA A 12 -0.71 -10.70 11.93
N ARG A 13 -1.21 -11.54 12.84
CA ARG A 13 -1.11 -11.31 14.29
C ARG A 13 0.33 -11.39 14.77
N ARG A 14 1.09 -12.41 14.36
CA ARG A 14 2.51 -12.56 14.72
C ARG A 14 3.34 -11.37 14.25
N LEU A 15 3.13 -10.88 13.03
CA LEU A 15 3.82 -9.70 12.50
C LEU A 15 3.44 -8.43 13.26
N HIS A 16 2.18 -8.29 13.66
CA HIS A 16 1.71 -7.15 14.45
C HIS A 16 2.31 -7.15 15.86
N ASP A 17 2.27 -8.30 16.55
CA ASP A 17 2.63 -8.42 17.97
C ASP A 17 4.16 -8.54 18.18
N GLY A 18 4.91 -8.93 17.15
CA GLY A 18 6.35 -9.04 17.18
C GLY A 18 7.06 -7.87 16.46
N PRO A 19 7.37 -8.04 15.15
CA PRO A 19 8.21 -7.07 14.42
C PRO A 19 7.67 -5.64 14.41
N ALA A 20 6.34 -5.44 14.31
CA ALA A 20 5.78 -4.09 14.29
C ALA A 20 5.98 -3.36 15.63
N GLN A 21 5.82 -4.05 16.76
CA GLN A 21 6.08 -3.47 18.08
C GLN A 21 7.58 -3.24 18.31
N GLN A 22 8.44 -4.13 17.83
CA GLN A 22 9.89 -3.95 17.89
C GLN A 22 10.35 -2.70 17.13
N LEU A 23 9.79 -2.44 15.95
CA LEU A 23 10.09 -1.22 15.18
C LEU A 23 9.63 0.05 15.92
N VAL A 24 8.52 0.01 16.63
CA VAL A 24 8.08 1.13 17.48
C VAL A 24 9.07 1.36 18.60
N ALA A 25 9.47 0.31 19.33
CA ALA A 25 10.44 0.39 20.42
C ALA A 25 11.80 0.91 19.93
N LEU A 26 12.28 0.42 18.77
CA LEU A 26 13.51 0.91 18.14
C LEU A 26 13.40 2.39 17.78
N GLY A 27 12.25 2.82 17.26
CA GLY A 27 12.01 4.23 16.98
C GLY A 27 12.11 5.12 18.21
N LEU A 28 11.54 4.70 19.35
CA LEU A 28 11.61 5.42 20.62
C LEU A 28 13.05 5.48 21.15
N ALA A 29 13.80 4.39 21.08
CA ALA A 29 15.20 4.36 21.49
C ALA A 29 16.07 5.31 20.63
N ILE A 30 15.81 5.40 19.32
CA ILE A 30 16.51 6.36 18.47
C ILE A 30 16.13 7.80 18.85
N ASP A 31 14.85 8.08 19.13
CA ASP A 31 14.40 9.41 19.54
C ASP A 31 15.05 9.84 20.85
N GLU A 32 15.22 8.93 21.82
CA GLU A 32 15.94 9.15 23.08
C GLU A 32 17.42 9.50 22.82
N LEU A 33 18.12 8.71 21.97
CA LEU A 33 19.49 9.02 21.60
C LEU A 33 19.63 10.38 20.89
N VAL A 34 18.71 10.72 19.98
CA VAL A 34 18.72 12.00 19.27
C VAL A 34 18.54 13.17 20.24
N ALA A 35 17.83 12.97 21.35
CA ALA A 35 17.57 14.00 22.37
C ALA A 35 18.78 14.27 23.27
N ASP A 36 19.77 13.35 23.36
CA ASP A 36 20.96 13.54 24.19
C ASP A 36 21.78 14.76 23.71
N PRO A 37 21.98 15.79 24.56
CA PRO A 37 22.73 16.99 24.20
C PRO A 37 24.21 16.73 23.90
N ASN A 38 24.79 15.63 24.41
CA ASN A 38 26.20 15.31 24.29
C ASN A 38 26.58 14.61 22.96
N ILE A 39 25.59 14.24 22.14
CA ILE A 39 25.85 13.59 20.86
C ILE A 39 26.42 14.58 19.83
N LEU A 40 27.46 14.13 19.11
CA LEU A 40 28.06 14.86 18.01
C LEU A 40 27.01 15.15 16.90
N PRO A 41 27.06 16.33 16.25
CA PRO A 41 26.11 16.70 15.21
C PRO A 41 26.02 15.70 14.05
N ALA A 42 27.15 15.11 13.64
CA ALA A 42 27.19 14.08 12.59
C ALA A 42 26.45 12.80 13.00
N THR A 43 26.66 12.32 14.24
CA THR A 43 25.95 11.18 14.81
C THR A 43 24.46 11.45 14.92
N ARG A 44 24.08 12.65 15.37
CA ARG A 44 22.67 13.06 15.45
C ARG A 44 22.00 13.04 14.08
N SER A 45 22.68 13.51 13.04
CA SER A 45 22.19 13.46 11.66
C SER A 45 22.01 12.01 11.17
N ALA A 46 22.98 11.13 11.45
CA ALA A 46 22.88 9.71 11.12
C ALA A 46 21.71 9.02 11.82
N LEU A 47 21.49 9.30 13.11
CA LEU A 47 20.35 8.76 13.87
C LEU A 47 19.00 9.25 13.33
N ARG A 48 18.90 10.50 12.90
CA ARG A 48 17.68 11.02 12.25
C ARG A 48 17.38 10.28 10.94
N ASN A 49 18.40 10.00 10.13
CA ASN A 49 18.23 9.21 8.90
C ASN A 49 17.79 7.78 9.22
N LEU A 50 18.40 7.15 10.23
CA LEU A 50 17.98 5.83 10.71
C LEU A 50 16.52 5.84 11.19
N ARG A 51 16.11 6.88 11.92
CA ARG A 51 14.72 7.07 12.35
C ARG A 51 13.73 7.11 11.19
N LEU A 52 14.09 7.79 10.10
CA LEU A 52 13.26 7.80 8.87
C LEU A 52 13.14 6.41 8.27
N THR A 53 14.24 5.65 8.22
CA THR A 53 14.21 4.26 7.74
C THR A 53 13.29 3.39 8.59
N VAL A 54 13.34 3.51 9.93
CA VAL A 54 12.44 2.79 10.84
C VAL A 54 10.98 3.16 10.60
N ILE A 55 10.68 4.44 10.37
CA ILE A 55 9.32 4.90 10.04
C ILE A 55 8.84 4.27 8.75
N ASP A 56 9.65 4.26 7.70
CA ASP A 56 9.28 3.73 6.40
C ASP A 56 9.12 2.20 6.45
N THR A 57 10.01 1.50 7.17
CA THR A 57 9.89 0.05 7.40
C THR A 57 8.62 -0.28 8.19
N SER A 58 8.29 0.50 9.24
CA SER A 58 7.05 0.31 10.01
C SER A 58 5.80 0.50 9.16
N LYS A 59 5.81 1.46 8.23
CA LYS A 59 4.69 1.68 7.31
C LYS A 59 4.53 0.52 6.34
N SER A 60 5.64 0.04 5.76
CA SER A 60 5.63 -1.11 4.85
C SER A 60 5.12 -2.37 5.55
N LEU A 61 5.63 -2.67 6.76
CA LEU A 61 5.18 -3.81 7.53
C LEU A 61 3.68 -3.73 7.88
N ARG A 62 3.16 -2.56 8.23
CA ARG A 62 1.72 -2.39 8.46
C ARG A 62 0.92 -2.66 7.20
N SER A 63 1.38 -2.22 6.03
CA SER A 63 0.72 -2.51 4.74
C SER A 63 0.67 -4.02 4.50
N GLU A 64 1.77 -4.75 4.74
CA GLU A 64 1.81 -6.21 4.64
C GLU A 64 0.82 -6.90 5.61
N ILE A 65 0.79 -6.45 6.88
CA ILE A 65 -0.17 -6.98 7.86
C ILE A 65 -1.61 -6.76 7.41
N TYR A 66 -1.91 -5.60 6.82
CA TYR A 66 -3.25 -5.33 6.29
C TYR A 66 -3.59 -6.26 5.12
N SER A 67 -2.68 -6.42 4.16
CA SER A 67 -2.90 -7.31 3.01
C SER A 67 -3.14 -8.77 3.43
N LEU A 68 -2.50 -9.23 4.50
CA LEU A 68 -2.73 -10.56 5.05
C LEU A 68 -4.14 -10.74 5.67
N ARG A 69 -4.83 -9.66 6.02
CA ARG A 69 -6.18 -9.71 6.62
C ARG A 69 -7.30 -9.68 5.60
N PHE A 70 -7.01 -9.18 4.39
CA PHE A 70 -8.03 -9.07 3.35
C PHE A 70 -8.07 -10.35 2.52
N LEU A 71 -9.29 -10.85 2.33
CA LEU A 71 -9.54 -12.13 1.69
C LEU A 71 -10.24 -12.00 0.34
N ASN A 72 -10.86 -10.83 0.10
CA ASN A 72 -11.66 -10.60 -1.09
C ASN A 72 -11.90 -9.10 -1.33
N PHE A 73 -12.42 -8.77 -2.51
CA PHE A 73 -12.74 -7.38 -2.85
C PHE A 73 -13.83 -6.73 -1.99
N ALA A 74 -14.70 -7.50 -1.31
CA ALA A 74 -15.71 -6.93 -0.42
C ALA A 74 -15.05 -6.33 0.84
N ASP A 75 -14.04 -7.00 1.39
CA ASP A 75 -13.25 -6.49 2.52
C ASP A 75 -12.47 -5.25 2.10
N LEU A 76 -11.90 -5.25 0.88
CA LEU A 76 -11.20 -4.11 0.31
C LEU A 76 -12.09 -2.87 0.23
N LYS A 77 -13.34 -3.03 -0.22
CA LYS A 77 -14.31 -1.92 -0.28
C LYS A 77 -14.50 -1.26 1.08
N SER A 78 -14.77 -2.07 2.11
CA SER A 78 -14.94 -1.58 3.48
C SER A 78 -13.71 -0.80 4.00
N GLU A 79 -12.52 -1.26 3.64
CA GLU A 79 -11.28 -0.61 4.07
C GLU A 79 -11.01 0.69 3.31
N ILE A 80 -11.32 0.75 2.02
CA ILE A 80 -11.19 1.98 1.21
C ILE A 80 -12.12 3.06 1.77
N ASP A 81 -13.38 2.72 2.04
CA ASP A 81 -14.37 3.66 2.59
C ASP A 81 -13.90 4.24 3.95
N LYS A 82 -13.27 3.42 4.78
CA LYS A 82 -12.70 3.87 6.07
C LYS A 82 -11.50 4.81 5.90
N ARG A 83 -10.63 4.54 4.93
CA ARG A 83 -9.39 5.31 4.73
C ARG A 83 -9.63 6.62 4.03
N LEU A 84 -10.52 6.65 3.06
CA LEU A 84 -10.80 7.81 2.23
C LEU A 84 -12.00 8.63 2.75
N GLN A 85 -12.15 8.74 4.08
CA GLN A 85 -13.19 9.59 4.67
C GLN A 85 -13.07 11.02 4.17
N GLY A 86 -14.18 11.56 3.64
CA GLY A 86 -14.23 12.92 3.06
C GLY A 86 -13.82 12.98 1.58
N ILE A 87 -13.48 11.85 0.96
CA ILE A 87 -13.27 11.71 -0.48
C ILE A 87 -14.45 10.90 -1.04
N SER A 88 -15.02 11.34 -2.15
CA SER A 88 -16.04 10.57 -2.87
C SER A 88 -15.39 9.36 -3.54
N VAL A 89 -15.84 8.16 -3.20
CA VAL A 89 -15.26 6.90 -3.70
C VAL A 89 -16.26 6.18 -4.59
N GLU A 90 -15.84 5.82 -5.80
CA GLU A 90 -16.57 4.98 -6.72
C GLU A 90 -15.79 3.70 -7.00
N LEU A 91 -16.41 2.54 -6.73
CA LEU A 91 -15.79 1.22 -6.86
C LEU A 91 -16.65 0.33 -7.74
N ASN A 92 -16.14 -0.02 -8.89
CA ASN A 92 -16.72 -0.98 -9.82
C ASN A 92 -15.90 -2.27 -9.78
N LEU A 93 -16.30 -3.17 -8.90
CA LEU A 93 -15.64 -4.46 -8.68
C LEU A 93 -16.47 -5.59 -9.28
N PRO A 94 -15.87 -6.48 -10.07
CA PRO A 94 -16.60 -7.59 -10.68
C PRO A 94 -17.00 -8.64 -9.65
N GLU A 95 -18.16 -9.24 -9.83
CA GLU A 95 -18.58 -10.45 -9.09
C GLU A 95 -17.95 -11.72 -9.70
N ILE A 96 -16.65 -11.71 -9.96
CA ILE A 96 -15.97 -12.81 -10.64
C ILE A 96 -15.04 -13.53 -9.66
N LYS A 97 -14.92 -14.84 -9.82
CA LYS A 97 -13.89 -15.61 -9.14
C LYS A 97 -12.54 -15.36 -9.81
N ILE A 98 -11.75 -14.52 -9.18
CA ILE A 98 -10.36 -14.30 -9.57
C ILE A 98 -9.50 -15.35 -8.87
N ASN A 99 -8.41 -15.76 -9.51
CA ASN A 99 -7.39 -16.61 -8.87
C ASN A 99 -6.93 -15.95 -7.56
N PRO A 100 -6.89 -16.67 -6.42
CA PRO A 100 -6.53 -16.10 -5.11
C PRO A 100 -5.18 -15.40 -5.08
N GLU A 101 -4.18 -15.84 -5.86
CA GLU A 101 -2.87 -15.20 -5.95
C GLU A 101 -2.97 -13.84 -6.65
N ILE A 102 -3.75 -13.77 -7.72
CA ILE A 102 -4.01 -12.52 -8.45
C ILE A 102 -4.83 -11.56 -7.58
N GLU A 103 -5.86 -12.06 -6.89
CA GLU A 103 -6.68 -11.23 -6.00
C GLU A 103 -5.84 -10.62 -4.88
N ASP A 104 -4.96 -11.40 -4.26
CA ASP A 104 -4.03 -10.93 -3.23
C ASP A 104 -3.08 -9.86 -3.76
N ALA A 105 -2.48 -10.08 -4.93
CA ALA A 105 -1.59 -9.12 -5.57
C ALA A 105 -2.31 -7.80 -5.89
N LEU A 106 -3.54 -7.87 -6.40
CA LEU A 106 -4.38 -6.70 -6.67
C LEU A 106 -4.72 -5.95 -5.40
N ILE A 107 -5.16 -6.64 -4.34
CA ILE A 107 -5.53 -6.01 -3.06
C ILE A 107 -4.33 -5.28 -2.46
N ARG A 108 -3.15 -5.89 -2.42
CA ARG A 108 -1.92 -5.25 -1.93
C ARG A 108 -1.60 -3.97 -2.70
N SER A 109 -1.64 -4.05 -4.01
CA SER A 109 -1.35 -2.91 -4.89
C SER A 109 -2.38 -1.79 -4.76
N LEU A 110 -3.68 -2.14 -4.71
CA LEU A 110 -4.77 -1.18 -4.55
C LEU A 110 -4.73 -0.47 -3.19
N LEU A 111 -4.42 -1.17 -2.10
CA LEU A 111 -4.25 -0.56 -0.78
C LEU A 111 -3.12 0.47 -0.73
N GLU A 112 -2.03 0.22 -1.46
CA GLU A 112 -0.94 1.19 -1.57
C GLU A 112 -1.33 2.39 -2.44
N ILE A 113 -2.10 2.18 -3.52
CA ILE A 113 -2.66 3.28 -4.33
C ILE A 113 -3.60 4.15 -3.48
N VAL A 114 -4.49 3.53 -2.69
CA VAL A 114 -5.38 4.22 -1.75
C VAL A 114 -4.58 5.02 -0.72
N ARG A 115 -3.51 4.44 -0.18
CA ARG A 115 -2.61 5.14 0.74
C ARG A 115 -1.96 6.36 0.09
N ASN A 116 -1.53 6.23 -1.16
CA ASN A 116 -0.95 7.35 -1.91
C ASN A 116 -1.97 8.46 -2.15
N CYS A 117 -3.21 8.10 -2.48
CA CYS A 117 -4.31 9.05 -2.60
C CYS A 117 -4.53 9.78 -1.26
N GLN A 118 -4.71 9.07 -0.16
CA GLN A 118 -4.95 9.64 1.17
C GLN A 118 -3.85 10.63 1.60
N MET A 119 -2.58 10.24 1.38
CA MET A 119 -1.44 10.98 1.94
C MET A 119 -0.96 12.13 1.06
N HIS A 120 -1.19 12.07 -0.25
CA HIS A 120 -0.46 12.91 -1.18
C HIS A 120 -1.30 13.60 -2.24
N SER A 121 -2.52 13.12 -2.55
CA SER A 121 -3.23 13.62 -3.73
C SER A 121 -4.03 14.90 -3.46
N LYS A 122 -4.54 15.12 -2.25
CA LYS A 122 -5.56 16.13 -1.95
C LYS A 122 -6.81 15.99 -2.83
N ALA A 123 -7.12 14.77 -3.24
CA ALA A 123 -8.25 14.44 -4.08
C ALA A 123 -9.58 14.69 -3.39
N ARG A 124 -10.60 14.93 -4.20
CA ARG A 124 -12.01 14.93 -3.78
C ARG A 124 -12.75 13.70 -4.29
N HIS A 125 -12.25 13.09 -5.37
CA HIS A 125 -12.82 11.91 -5.99
C HIS A 125 -11.74 10.86 -6.21
N PHE A 126 -12.10 9.62 -5.94
CA PHE A 126 -11.27 8.45 -6.18
C PHE A 126 -12.10 7.34 -6.82
N THR A 127 -11.63 6.76 -7.91
CA THR A 127 -12.32 5.69 -8.64
C THR A 127 -11.45 4.46 -8.78
N ILE A 128 -12.05 3.28 -8.67
CA ILE A 128 -11.44 2.00 -9.05
C ILE A 128 -12.43 1.26 -9.95
N ASP A 129 -11.98 0.94 -11.16
CA ASP A 129 -12.67 0.08 -12.10
C ASP A 129 -11.85 -1.21 -12.28
N VAL A 130 -12.46 -2.36 -12.04
CA VAL A 130 -11.86 -3.67 -12.31
C VAL A 130 -12.68 -4.36 -13.39
N ILE A 131 -12.04 -4.70 -14.48
CA ILE A 131 -12.64 -5.40 -15.63
C ILE A 131 -11.93 -6.73 -15.78
N SER A 132 -12.72 -7.81 -15.83
CA SER A 132 -12.22 -9.13 -16.17
C SER A 132 -12.80 -9.53 -17.51
N SER A 133 -11.94 -10.05 -18.39
CA SER A 133 -12.27 -10.49 -19.75
C SER A 133 -11.51 -11.76 -20.09
N ASP A 134 -11.77 -12.32 -21.27
CA ASP A 134 -11.02 -13.47 -21.79
C ASP A 134 -9.53 -13.18 -21.97
N ASN A 135 -9.13 -11.91 -22.07
CA ASN A 135 -7.74 -11.49 -22.23
C ASN A 135 -7.01 -11.30 -20.90
N GLY A 136 -7.73 -11.28 -19.77
CA GLY A 136 -7.17 -11.08 -18.44
C GLY A 136 -7.95 -10.07 -17.60
N ILE A 137 -7.26 -9.54 -16.59
CA ILE A 137 -7.81 -8.55 -15.66
C ILE A 137 -7.16 -7.20 -15.93
N GLU A 138 -7.99 -6.19 -16.11
CA GLU A 138 -7.59 -4.80 -16.23
C GLU A 138 -8.15 -4.01 -15.03
N VAL A 139 -7.28 -3.23 -14.37
CA VAL A 139 -7.67 -2.35 -13.27
C VAL A 139 -7.25 -0.93 -13.59
N LYS A 140 -8.18 -0.01 -13.41
CA LYS A 140 -7.91 1.42 -13.49
C LYS A 140 -8.27 2.06 -12.16
N ALA A 141 -7.27 2.60 -11.47
CA ALA A 141 -7.46 3.37 -10.24
C ALA A 141 -7.03 4.82 -10.49
N SER A 142 -7.89 5.79 -10.21
CA SER A 142 -7.56 7.19 -10.44
C SER A 142 -8.10 8.12 -9.36
N ASP A 143 -7.35 9.21 -9.12
CA ASP A 143 -7.74 10.33 -8.25
C ASP A 143 -7.67 11.65 -9.01
N ASP A 144 -8.50 12.62 -8.62
CA ASP A 144 -8.55 13.97 -9.16
C ASP A 144 -7.63 14.96 -8.41
N GLY A 145 -6.66 14.44 -7.68
CA GLY A 145 -5.79 15.24 -6.85
C GLY A 145 -4.68 15.95 -7.60
N THR A 146 -4.26 17.07 -7.05
CA THR A 146 -3.17 17.90 -7.58
C THR A 146 -1.84 17.63 -6.87
N GLY A 147 -1.79 16.62 -6.02
CA GLY A 147 -0.63 16.28 -5.21
C GLY A 147 0.53 15.83 -6.06
N ARG A 148 1.62 16.61 -6.09
CA ARG A 148 2.89 16.16 -6.67
C ARG A 148 3.51 15.13 -5.74
N ILE A 149 3.60 13.89 -6.18
CA ILE A 149 4.40 12.87 -5.51
C ILE A 149 5.86 13.33 -5.65
N LEU A 150 6.44 13.85 -4.56
CA LEU A 150 7.82 14.34 -4.51
C LEU A 150 8.81 13.23 -4.91
N ASN A 151 9.75 13.59 -5.80
CA ASN A 151 10.58 12.68 -6.60
C ASN A 151 11.41 11.61 -5.84
N HIS A 152 11.71 11.77 -4.54
CA HIS A 152 12.53 10.81 -3.80
C HIS A 152 11.76 9.68 -3.10
N ARG A 153 10.44 9.83 -2.87
CA ARG A 153 9.59 8.79 -2.29
C ARG A 153 8.86 7.95 -3.34
N ARG A 154 8.93 8.33 -4.62
CA ARG A 154 8.32 7.59 -5.73
C ARG A 154 8.81 6.15 -5.87
N SER A 155 10.09 5.90 -5.61
CA SER A 155 10.69 4.59 -5.91
C SER A 155 10.20 3.49 -4.96
N LEU A 156 10.01 3.78 -3.68
CA LEU A 156 9.55 2.77 -2.71
C LEU A 156 8.04 2.50 -2.82
N GLY A 157 7.22 3.55 -2.92
CA GLY A 157 5.77 3.39 -3.07
C GLY A 157 5.37 2.74 -4.39
N LEU A 158 6.06 3.07 -5.49
CA LEU A 158 5.82 2.41 -6.78
C LEU A 158 6.23 0.94 -6.77
N LYS A 159 7.32 0.58 -6.10
CA LYS A 159 7.72 -0.82 -5.94
C LYS A 159 6.65 -1.63 -5.23
N SER A 160 6.10 -1.12 -4.13
CA SER A 160 5.02 -1.80 -3.37
C SER A 160 3.74 -1.99 -4.17
N ILE A 161 3.54 -1.21 -5.24
CA ILE A 161 2.43 -1.38 -6.19
C ILE A 161 2.82 -2.35 -7.31
N THR A 162 4.05 -2.26 -7.83
CA THR A 162 4.44 -2.97 -9.06
C THR A 162 4.95 -4.38 -8.79
N GLU A 163 5.62 -4.64 -7.65
CA GLU A 163 6.19 -5.95 -7.36
C GLU A 163 5.12 -7.05 -7.23
N PRO A 164 4.02 -6.87 -6.46
CA PRO A 164 2.99 -7.90 -6.36
C PRO A 164 2.35 -8.24 -7.71
N ILE A 165 2.15 -7.25 -8.56
CA ILE A 165 1.55 -7.44 -9.88
C ILE A 165 2.50 -8.17 -10.83
N LYS A 166 3.80 -7.88 -10.77
CA LYS A 166 4.81 -8.60 -11.56
C LYS A 166 4.95 -10.07 -11.15
N GLU A 167 4.81 -10.38 -9.86
CA GLU A 167 4.84 -11.76 -9.34
C GLU A 167 3.76 -12.64 -9.98
N VAL A 168 2.62 -12.05 -10.36
CA VAL A 168 1.52 -12.75 -11.06
C VAL A 168 1.51 -12.52 -12.58
N GLY A 169 2.64 -12.08 -13.15
CA GLY A 169 2.80 -11.90 -14.59
C GLY A 169 2.17 -10.63 -15.18
N GLY A 170 1.73 -9.72 -14.32
CA GLY A 170 1.09 -8.47 -14.74
C GLY A 170 2.04 -7.28 -14.90
N SER A 171 1.49 -6.16 -15.31
CA SER A 171 2.18 -4.88 -15.48
C SER A 171 1.41 -3.74 -14.82
N VAL A 172 2.14 -2.67 -14.45
CA VAL A 172 1.55 -1.44 -13.88
C VAL A 172 2.12 -0.24 -14.61
N THR A 173 1.25 0.63 -15.07
CA THR A 173 1.62 1.96 -15.58
C THR A 173 0.99 3.05 -14.74
N LEU A 174 1.71 4.17 -14.58
CA LEU A 174 1.23 5.36 -13.87
C LEU A 174 1.29 6.55 -14.81
N ASP A 175 0.14 7.14 -15.06
CA ASP A 175 0.00 8.41 -15.76
C ASP A 175 -0.35 9.51 -14.74
N THR A 176 0.43 10.59 -14.73
CA THR A 176 0.22 11.74 -13.85
C THR A 176 0.13 13.02 -14.65
N SER A 177 -1.02 13.66 -14.58
CA SER A 177 -1.22 15.02 -15.09
C SER A 177 -1.22 16.04 -13.94
N SER A 178 -1.39 17.33 -14.27
CA SER A 178 -1.49 18.40 -13.26
C SER A 178 -2.71 18.29 -12.33
N SER A 179 -3.71 17.51 -12.70
CA SER A 179 -5.01 17.40 -12.01
C SER A 179 -5.51 15.98 -11.83
N ARG A 180 -4.69 14.96 -12.12
CA ARG A 180 -5.12 13.57 -12.03
C ARG A 180 -3.92 12.63 -11.95
N SER A 181 -4.04 11.59 -11.12
CA SER A 181 -3.14 10.42 -11.16
C SER A 181 -3.97 9.20 -11.57
N THR A 182 -3.47 8.41 -12.50
CA THR A 182 -4.13 7.19 -12.98
C THR A 182 -3.15 6.04 -13.00
N TYR A 183 -3.44 5.01 -12.23
CA TYR A 183 -2.77 3.72 -12.26
C TYR A 183 -3.56 2.78 -13.18
N ARG A 184 -2.87 2.11 -14.09
CA ARG A 184 -3.41 1.03 -14.91
C ARG A 184 -2.64 -0.24 -14.59
N ILE A 185 -3.34 -1.30 -14.22
CA ILE A 185 -2.80 -2.62 -13.91
C ILE A 185 -3.39 -3.58 -14.95
N GLU A 186 -2.54 -4.36 -15.58
CA GLU A 186 -2.93 -5.37 -16.57
C GLU A 186 -2.33 -6.71 -16.15
N ILE A 187 -3.16 -7.74 -16.03
CA ILE A 187 -2.75 -9.11 -15.71
C ILE A 187 -3.34 -10.03 -16.77
N PRO A 188 -2.51 -10.61 -17.67
CA PRO A 188 -2.99 -11.50 -18.70
C PRO A 188 -3.52 -12.82 -18.13
N ASN A 189 -4.50 -13.42 -18.78
CA ASN A 189 -4.87 -14.80 -18.49
C ASN A 189 -3.71 -15.73 -18.87
N SER A 190 -3.34 -16.63 -17.94
CA SER A 190 -2.30 -17.67 -18.14
C SER A 190 -2.81 -18.78 -19.02
#